data_2ab25d57164edbe6c7e5ed9faa8f790a
#
_entry.id   2ab25d57164edbe6c7e5ed9faa8f790a
#
_cell.length_a   1.000
_cell.length_b   1.000
_cell.length_c   1.000
_cell.angle_alpha   90.00
_cell.angle_beta   90.00
_cell.angle_gamma   90.00
#
_symmetry.space_group_name_H-M   'P 1'
#
loop_
_entity.id
_entity.type
_entity.pdbx_description
1 polymer ?
#
loop_
_entity_poly.entity_id
_entity_poly.type
_entity_poly.pdbx_seq_one_letter_code
_entity_poly.pdbx_strand_id
1 'polypeptide(L)'
;MRRVLPIFVLFCTPAAYAQQDARLVVPYERFVLPNGLNVILHEDHTTPTVSVNVYYHVGSGREKPGRTGFAHLFEHIMFEGSGHVPEGAFDNWLEAAGGNNNGSTNPDRTNYWEDIPSNALELALFLESDRMGYLLDAMSPEKVDGQRDVVKNERRQSYENRPYGMASLIIRENMYPPEHPYHWPTIGSQEDLSAASYADVVEFFSTYYSPSNASLSIAGDIDIAETWALVEKWFADVPAGPAVPPADAIVAYLTEEKRLVHEDRVSLPRLYMSWHSPAYFTPGDAELDVLGDVLAGGKTSRLYQRLVYELQIAQNVSAYQGSGELGSGFGIVATARAGHDLDELERVIQEEIDRIKAEPPSDREVQRVLNQLEASRLDGLERIGGFGGKADRLNAFYIYTGNPDYFNEDLARYMALDPADIQAAAQTWLRDDGRVVLSVVPEGQTELASDGAGPKTD
;
A
#
# COMPACT_ATOMS: atom_id res chain seq x y z
N MET A 1 -70.07 21.84 -44.10
CA MET A 1 -68.85 22.50 -43.68
C MET A 1 -68.12 21.57 -42.70
N ARG A 2 -67.13 20.84 -43.20
CA ARG A 2 -66.27 19.98 -42.38
C ARG A 2 -65.01 20.79 -42.00
N ARG A 3 -64.77 20.99 -40.68
CA ARG A 3 -63.58 21.63 -40.17
C ARG A 3 -62.43 20.59 -40.08
N VAL A 4 -61.35 20.81 -40.80
CA VAL A 4 -60.10 20.03 -40.71
C VAL A 4 -59.23 20.67 -39.62
N LEU A 5 -58.90 19.92 -38.58
CA LEU A 5 -57.94 20.31 -37.53
C LEU A 5 -56.56 19.96 -38.01
N PRO A 6 -55.53 20.82 -37.90
CA PRO A 6 -54.20 20.47 -38.23
C PRO A 6 -53.58 19.69 -37.07
N ILE A 7 -52.99 18.53 -37.37
CA ILE A 7 -52.16 17.74 -36.42
C ILE A 7 -50.74 18.37 -36.41
N PHE A 8 -50.35 18.93 -35.24
CA PHE A 8 -48.98 19.33 -34.99
C PHE A 8 -48.18 18.09 -34.55
N VAL A 9 -47.26 17.62 -35.39
CA VAL A 9 -46.30 16.61 -35.04
C VAL A 9 -45.09 17.30 -34.37
N LEU A 10 -44.97 17.13 -33.03
CA LEU A 10 -43.83 17.58 -32.28
C LEU A 10 -42.65 16.61 -32.56
N PHE A 11 -41.66 17.04 -33.29
CA PHE A 11 -40.39 16.33 -33.40
C PHE A 11 -39.58 16.57 -32.09
N CYS A 12 -39.60 15.59 -31.18
CA CYS A 12 -38.61 15.51 -30.12
C CYS A 12 -37.29 15.07 -30.74
N THR A 13 -36.38 16.01 -30.96
CA THR A 13 -34.96 15.70 -31.16
C THR A 13 -34.42 15.19 -29.83
N PRO A 14 -33.79 13.99 -29.77
CA PRO A 14 -33.05 13.61 -28.57
C PRO A 14 -31.93 14.62 -28.39
N ALA A 15 -31.93 15.35 -27.28
CA ALA A 15 -30.79 16.09 -26.81
C ALA A 15 -29.71 15.04 -26.52
N ALA A 16 -28.66 14.96 -27.36
CA ALA A 16 -27.44 14.28 -27.02
C ALA A 16 -26.87 15.05 -25.81
N TYR A 17 -27.07 14.51 -24.62
CA TYR A 17 -26.27 14.90 -23.48
C TYR A 17 -24.86 14.50 -23.87
N ALA A 18 -24.05 15.47 -24.26
CA ALA A 18 -22.59 15.33 -24.23
C ALA A 18 -22.27 14.97 -22.76
N GLN A 19 -21.86 13.73 -22.53
CA GLN A 19 -21.24 13.33 -21.31
C GLN A 19 -19.97 14.20 -21.23
N GLN A 20 -20.01 15.30 -20.49
CA GLN A 20 -18.80 15.97 -20.07
C GLN A 20 -18.10 14.94 -19.21
N ASP A 21 -16.94 14.48 -19.65
CA ASP A 21 -16.02 13.71 -18.81
C ASP A 21 -15.86 14.52 -17.52
N ALA A 22 -16.51 14.06 -16.45
CA ALA A 22 -16.46 14.75 -15.17
C ALA A 22 -15.06 14.54 -14.60
N ARG A 23 -14.18 15.50 -14.89
CA ARG A 23 -12.84 15.51 -14.33
C ARG A 23 -12.94 15.62 -12.81
N LEU A 24 -12.25 14.72 -12.09
CA LEU A 24 -12.06 14.85 -10.65
C LEU A 24 -11.25 16.12 -10.37
N VAL A 25 -11.75 16.95 -9.45
CA VAL A 25 -11.05 18.18 -9.06
C VAL A 25 -10.80 18.12 -7.56
N VAL A 26 -9.54 17.99 -7.18
CA VAL A 26 -9.06 18.13 -5.81
C VAL A 26 -8.21 19.38 -5.77
N PRO A 27 -8.80 20.57 -5.51
CA PRO A 27 -8.06 21.82 -5.54
C PRO A 27 -7.00 21.82 -4.43
N TYR A 28 -5.81 22.25 -4.74
CA TYR A 28 -4.72 22.39 -3.76
C TYR A 28 -3.83 23.59 -4.10
N GLU A 29 -3.15 24.08 -3.07
CA GLU A 29 -2.00 24.94 -3.24
C GLU A 29 -0.73 24.24 -2.76
N ARG A 30 0.37 24.48 -3.47
CA ARG A 30 1.65 23.86 -3.15
C ARG A 30 2.72 24.89 -2.92
N PHE A 31 3.43 24.74 -1.81
CA PHE A 31 4.54 25.58 -1.40
C PHE A 31 5.77 24.73 -1.08
N VAL A 32 6.93 25.37 -1.05
CA VAL A 32 8.17 24.74 -0.58
C VAL A 32 8.85 25.71 0.36
N LEU A 33 9.12 25.26 1.58
CA LEU A 33 9.89 26.05 2.55
C LEU A 33 11.37 26.14 2.15
N PRO A 34 12.12 27.15 2.62
CA PRO A 34 13.56 27.27 2.35
C PRO A 34 14.40 26.07 2.78
N ASN A 35 13.95 25.30 3.78
CA ASN A 35 14.57 24.07 4.23
C ASN A 35 14.23 22.82 3.37
N GLY A 36 13.47 23.01 2.30
CA GLY A 36 13.11 21.95 1.35
C GLY A 36 11.82 21.21 1.65
N LEU A 37 11.14 21.47 2.76
CA LEU A 37 9.85 20.83 3.06
C LEU A 37 8.82 21.20 1.99
N ASN A 38 8.29 20.18 1.31
CA ASN A 38 7.15 20.35 0.41
C ASN A 38 5.86 20.42 1.24
N VAL A 39 4.98 21.36 0.92
CA VAL A 39 3.71 21.57 1.62
C VAL A 39 2.57 21.62 0.62
N ILE A 40 1.53 20.85 0.87
CA ILE A 40 0.32 20.74 0.04
C ILE A 40 -0.88 21.08 0.92
N LEU A 41 -1.65 22.10 0.54
CA LEU A 41 -2.81 22.58 1.27
C LEU A 41 -4.07 22.35 0.44
N HIS A 42 -5.08 21.66 0.99
CA HIS A 42 -6.39 21.43 0.38
C HIS A 42 -7.49 21.95 1.30
N GLU A 43 -8.17 23.02 0.87
CA GLU A 43 -9.28 23.65 1.60
C GLU A 43 -10.60 22.91 1.32
N ASP A 44 -11.27 22.45 2.37
CA ASP A 44 -12.56 21.75 2.31
C ASP A 44 -13.36 22.03 3.59
N HIS A 45 -14.33 22.94 3.52
CA HIS A 45 -15.17 23.34 4.65
C HIS A 45 -16.44 22.48 4.87
N THR A 46 -16.46 21.29 4.31
CA THR A 46 -17.64 20.39 4.44
C THR A 46 -17.84 19.86 5.84
N THR A 47 -16.76 19.72 6.60
CA THR A 47 -16.75 19.29 8.00
C THR A 47 -15.72 20.12 8.80
N PRO A 48 -15.94 20.43 10.09
CA PRO A 48 -15.00 21.22 10.90
C PRO A 48 -13.81 20.37 11.39
N THR A 49 -13.19 19.63 10.48
CA THR A 49 -12.07 18.74 10.74
C THR A 49 -10.93 18.98 9.75
N VAL A 50 -9.71 18.74 10.21
CA VAL A 50 -8.50 18.82 9.40
C VAL A 50 -7.70 17.56 9.57
N SER A 51 -7.11 17.08 8.48
CA SER A 51 -6.07 16.05 8.51
C SER A 51 -4.71 16.68 8.21
N VAL A 52 -3.76 16.43 9.08
CA VAL A 52 -2.33 16.70 8.87
C VAL A 52 -1.67 15.36 8.54
N ASN A 53 -0.94 15.31 7.43
CA ASN A 53 -0.28 14.08 6.98
C ASN A 53 1.16 14.39 6.59
N VAL A 54 2.12 13.69 7.20
CA VAL A 54 3.55 13.82 6.89
C VAL A 54 4.06 12.53 6.28
N TYR A 55 4.64 12.62 5.09
CA TYR A 55 5.35 11.54 4.42
C TYR A 55 6.86 11.78 4.47
N TYR A 56 7.61 10.81 4.96
CA TYR A 56 9.05 10.73 4.78
C TYR A 56 9.35 9.69 3.70
N HIS A 57 10.13 10.09 2.68
CA HIS A 57 10.52 9.18 1.58
C HIS A 57 11.65 8.25 2.06
N VAL A 58 11.35 7.48 3.08
CA VAL A 58 12.20 6.46 3.70
C VAL A 58 11.35 5.34 4.26
N GLY A 59 11.66 4.13 3.85
CA GLY A 59 11.09 2.89 4.37
C GLY A 59 12.16 1.83 4.55
N SER A 60 11.75 0.58 4.75
CA SER A 60 12.71 -0.51 4.97
C SER A 60 13.64 -0.77 3.77
N GLY A 61 13.28 -0.30 2.57
CA GLY A 61 14.16 -0.37 1.39
C GLY A 61 15.40 0.52 1.47
N ARG A 62 15.49 1.43 2.45
CA ARG A 62 16.68 2.26 2.70
C ARG A 62 17.62 1.68 3.76
N GLU A 63 17.23 0.57 4.35
CA GLU A 63 18.03 -0.15 5.34
C GLU A 63 19.21 -0.89 4.67
N LYS A 64 20.11 -1.37 5.50
CA LYS A 64 21.29 -2.14 5.05
C LYS A 64 21.18 -3.57 5.55
N PRO A 65 21.67 -4.58 4.82
CA PRO A 65 21.81 -5.94 5.35
C PRO A 65 22.50 -5.95 6.72
N GLY A 66 21.95 -6.68 7.68
CA GLY A 66 22.42 -6.71 9.06
C GLY A 66 21.91 -5.54 9.93
N ARG A 67 21.04 -4.68 9.38
CA ARG A 67 20.41 -3.54 10.05
C ARG A 67 18.97 -3.35 9.58
N THR A 68 18.18 -4.42 9.61
CA THR A 68 16.80 -4.44 9.15
C THR A 68 15.82 -4.16 10.28
N GLY A 69 14.65 -3.57 9.95
CA GLY A 69 13.61 -3.19 10.90
C GLY A 69 13.76 -1.78 11.48
N PHE A 70 14.74 -0.99 11.00
CA PHE A 70 15.00 0.35 11.52
C PHE A 70 13.89 1.34 11.14
N ALA A 71 13.40 1.31 9.90
CA ALA A 71 12.33 2.21 9.48
C ALA A 71 11.05 2.01 10.29
N HIS A 72 10.70 0.76 10.59
CA HIS A 72 9.57 0.44 11.45
C HIS A 72 9.83 0.76 12.92
N LEU A 73 11.03 0.51 13.43
CA LEU A 73 11.43 0.95 14.77
C LEU A 73 11.30 2.47 14.91
N PHE A 74 11.64 3.23 13.86
CA PHE A 74 11.47 4.67 13.85
C PHE A 74 10.00 5.10 13.85
N GLU A 75 9.13 4.38 13.16
CA GLU A 75 7.69 4.64 13.26
C GLU A 75 7.26 4.69 14.73
N HIS A 76 7.68 3.72 15.55
CA HIS A 76 7.38 3.69 16.98
C HIS A 76 8.09 4.82 17.76
N ILE A 77 9.39 5.00 17.53
CA ILE A 77 10.21 5.99 18.24
C ILE A 77 9.65 7.42 18.07
N MET A 78 9.04 7.74 16.95
CA MET A 78 8.47 9.06 16.68
C MET A 78 7.30 9.44 17.62
N PHE A 79 6.77 8.51 18.40
CA PHE A 79 5.74 8.76 19.42
C PHE A 79 6.31 8.83 20.84
N GLU A 80 7.62 8.61 21.06
CA GLU A 80 8.27 8.54 22.38
C GLU A 80 8.65 9.90 22.97
N GLY A 81 8.05 10.99 22.44
CA GLY A 81 8.34 12.36 22.82
C GLY A 81 9.47 12.98 22.03
N SER A 82 9.65 14.28 22.17
CA SER A 82 10.62 15.11 21.47
C SER A 82 11.07 16.28 22.36
N GLY A 83 11.86 17.21 21.87
CA GLY A 83 12.49 18.25 22.68
C GLY A 83 11.55 19.02 23.58
N HIS A 84 10.33 19.30 23.13
CA HIS A 84 9.32 20.08 23.86
C HIS A 84 8.04 19.26 24.17
N VAL A 85 7.96 18.02 23.73
CA VAL A 85 6.82 17.12 23.93
C VAL A 85 7.24 15.94 24.81
N PRO A 86 6.78 15.88 26.09
CA PRO A 86 7.08 14.77 26.96
C PRO A 86 6.58 13.43 26.40
N GLU A 87 7.22 12.34 26.81
CA GLU A 87 6.79 10.97 26.49
C GLU A 87 5.30 10.75 26.83
N GLY A 88 4.56 10.16 25.89
CA GLY A 88 3.10 9.95 25.99
C GLY A 88 2.25 11.20 25.84
N ALA A 89 2.84 12.40 25.75
CA ALA A 89 2.06 13.62 25.60
C ALA A 89 1.51 13.78 24.17
N PHE A 90 2.18 13.24 23.18
CA PHE A 90 1.74 13.35 21.78
C PHE A 90 0.30 12.84 21.60
N ASP A 91 0.04 11.59 21.93
CA ASP A 91 -1.29 10.98 21.83
C ASP A 91 -2.29 11.64 22.82
N ASN A 92 -1.87 11.83 24.07
CA ASN A 92 -2.74 12.39 25.09
C ASN A 92 -3.24 13.80 24.75
N TRP A 93 -2.41 14.65 24.12
CA TRP A 93 -2.82 16.01 23.75
C TRP A 93 -3.73 16.00 22.52
N LEU A 94 -3.49 15.13 21.55
CA LEU A 94 -4.37 14.96 20.39
C LEU A 94 -5.74 14.39 20.82
N GLU A 95 -5.76 13.34 21.64
CA GLU A 95 -7.01 12.77 22.16
C GLU A 95 -7.80 13.79 22.99
N ALA A 96 -7.13 14.57 23.85
CA ALA A 96 -7.77 15.62 24.62
C ALA A 96 -8.36 16.73 23.75
N ALA A 97 -7.78 16.99 22.58
CA ALA A 97 -8.32 17.90 21.58
C ALA A 97 -9.45 17.30 20.72
N GLY A 98 -9.73 15.99 20.86
CA GLY A 98 -10.75 15.27 20.09
C GLY A 98 -10.22 14.70 18.78
N GLY A 99 -8.91 14.59 18.64
CA GLY A 99 -8.23 14.00 17.47
C GLY A 99 -7.88 12.53 17.66
N ASN A 100 -7.40 11.96 16.60
CA ASN A 100 -6.77 10.65 16.52
C ASN A 100 -5.59 10.70 15.56
N ASN A 101 -4.67 9.76 15.68
CA ASN A 101 -3.47 9.68 14.87
C ASN A 101 -3.10 8.24 14.56
N ASN A 102 -2.21 8.05 13.59
CA ASN A 102 -1.53 6.78 13.34
C ASN A 102 -0.26 7.00 12.51
N GLY A 103 0.59 5.96 12.44
CA GLY A 103 1.72 5.85 11.55
C GLY A 103 1.70 4.57 10.72
N SER A 104 2.47 4.52 9.65
CA SER A 104 2.72 3.28 8.92
C SER A 104 4.03 3.33 8.15
N THR A 105 4.68 2.18 8.04
CA THR A 105 5.90 2.00 7.28
C THR A 105 5.73 0.89 6.25
N ASN A 106 6.27 1.12 5.06
CA ASN A 106 6.43 0.11 4.02
C ASN A 106 7.88 0.15 3.48
N PRO A 107 8.24 -0.61 2.46
CA PRO A 107 9.61 -0.55 1.90
C PRO A 107 10.03 0.83 1.40
N ASP A 108 9.11 1.68 0.96
CA ASP A 108 9.42 2.91 0.23
C ASP A 108 9.23 4.18 1.06
N ARG A 109 8.35 4.14 2.06
CA ARG A 109 7.98 5.34 2.83
C ARG A 109 7.61 5.03 4.28
N THR A 110 7.68 6.06 5.14
CA THR A 110 7.05 6.12 6.46
C THR A 110 6.15 7.34 6.49
N ASN A 111 4.88 7.19 6.89
CA ASN A 111 3.97 8.32 7.02
C ASN A 111 3.24 8.32 8.35
N TYR A 112 2.86 9.52 8.75
CA TYR A 112 2.07 9.81 9.95
C TYR A 112 0.88 10.67 9.56
N TRP A 113 -0.20 10.56 10.31
CA TRP A 113 -1.36 11.43 10.13
C TRP A 113 -2.07 11.68 11.45
N GLU A 114 -2.63 12.88 11.58
CA GLU A 114 -3.51 13.32 12.64
C GLU A 114 -4.81 13.83 12.01
N ASP A 115 -5.95 13.28 12.44
CA ASP A 115 -7.29 13.80 12.14
C ASP A 115 -7.82 14.51 13.39
N ILE A 116 -8.08 15.81 13.27
CA ILE A 116 -8.34 16.70 14.41
C ILE A 116 -9.47 17.69 14.09
N PRO A 117 -10.16 18.25 15.08
CA PRO A 117 -10.99 19.43 14.90
C PRO A 117 -10.16 20.61 14.36
N SER A 118 -10.73 21.42 13.48
CA SER A 118 -9.99 22.52 12.80
C SER A 118 -9.37 23.54 13.77
N ASN A 119 -10.00 23.76 14.93
CA ASN A 119 -9.45 24.64 15.97
C ASN A 119 -8.21 24.08 16.70
N ALA A 120 -7.84 22.83 16.46
CA ALA A 120 -6.65 22.18 17.01
C ALA A 120 -5.49 22.05 15.99
N LEU A 121 -5.62 22.61 14.78
CA LEU A 121 -4.61 22.51 13.73
C LEU A 121 -3.22 22.91 14.22
N GLU A 122 -3.10 24.02 14.93
CA GLU A 122 -1.81 24.50 15.42
C GLU A 122 -1.13 23.52 16.38
N LEU A 123 -1.92 22.76 17.18
CA LEU A 123 -1.38 21.71 18.05
C LEU A 123 -0.72 20.58 17.21
N ALA A 124 -1.40 20.11 16.17
CA ALA A 124 -0.83 19.05 15.32
C ALA A 124 0.43 19.53 14.60
N LEU A 125 0.44 20.74 14.05
CA LEU A 125 1.62 21.32 13.41
C LEU A 125 2.79 21.48 14.39
N PHE A 126 2.52 21.89 15.61
CA PHE A 126 3.54 21.95 16.67
C PHE A 126 4.10 20.55 16.95
N LEU A 127 3.25 19.55 17.16
CA LEU A 127 3.68 18.18 17.45
C LEU A 127 4.53 17.57 16.31
N GLU A 128 4.08 17.75 15.08
CA GLU A 128 4.80 17.27 13.89
C GLU A 128 6.15 17.95 13.69
N SER A 129 6.21 19.28 13.85
CA SER A 129 7.44 20.03 13.72
C SER A 129 8.43 19.71 14.84
N ASP A 130 7.94 19.48 16.06
CA ASP A 130 8.79 19.17 17.21
C ASP A 130 9.43 17.79 17.07
N ARG A 131 8.67 16.77 16.66
CA ARG A 131 9.26 15.46 16.39
C ARG A 131 10.17 15.43 15.15
N MET A 132 9.89 16.24 14.13
CA MET A 132 10.77 16.36 12.95
C MET A 132 12.11 17.03 13.30
N GLY A 133 12.07 18.08 14.12
CA GLY A 133 13.26 18.90 14.42
C GLY A 133 14.03 18.49 15.68
N TYR A 134 13.35 17.98 16.69
CA TYR A 134 13.87 17.85 18.05
C TYR A 134 13.68 16.47 18.68
N LEU A 135 13.40 15.42 17.89
CA LEU A 135 13.25 14.05 18.39
C LEU A 135 14.46 13.60 19.19
N LEU A 136 15.67 13.83 18.65
CA LEU A 136 16.91 13.35 19.25
C LEU A 136 17.23 14.01 20.60
N ASP A 137 16.67 15.19 20.90
CA ASP A 137 16.87 15.89 22.17
C ASP A 137 16.21 15.15 23.35
N ALA A 138 15.15 14.36 23.06
CA ALA A 138 14.44 13.54 24.03
C ALA A 138 14.83 12.06 24.00
N MET A 139 15.66 11.64 23.02
CA MET A 139 16.04 10.24 22.85
C MET A 139 17.13 9.81 23.82
N SER A 140 17.04 8.57 24.30
CA SER A 140 18.06 7.92 25.12
C SER A 140 18.22 6.45 24.70
N PRO A 141 19.36 5.81 25.08
CA PRO A 141 19.53 4.38 24.85
C PRO A 141 18.39 3.54 25.45
N GLU A 142 17.88 3.92 26.62
CA GLU A 142 16.81 3.19 27.32
C GLU A 142 15.48 3.24 26.55
N LYS A 143 15.15 4.38 25.94
CA LYS A 143 13.94 4.51 25.09
C LYS A 143 14.06 3.65 23.82
N VAL A 144 15.23 3.70 23.18
CA VAL A 144 15.51 2.86 22.00
C VAL A 144 15.40 1.38 22.36
N ASP A 145 15.96 0.97 23.49
CA ASP A 145 15.89 -0.42 23.96
C ASP A 145 14.43 -0.83 24.24
N GLY A 146 13.64 0.05 24.85
CA GLY A 146 12.22 -0.17 25.10
C GLY A 146 11.43 -0.40 23.81
N GLN A 147 11.57 0.49 22.83
CA GLN A 147 10.84 0.37 21.56
C GLN A 147 11.34 -0.80 20.71
N ARG A 148 12.62 -1.11 20.75
CA ARG A 148 13.17 -2.33 20.14
C ARG A 148 12.50 -3.60 20.68
N ASP A 149 12.27 -3.68 21.99
CA ASP A 149 11.58 -4.82 22.61
C ASP A 149 10.10 -4.88 22.20
N VAL A 150 9.43 -3.72 22.05
CA VAL A 150 8.06 -3.63 21.51
C VAL A 150 8.00 -4.20 20.08
N VAL A 151 8.86 -3.72 19.17
CA VAL A 151 8.92 -4.20 17.76
C VAL A 151 9.25 -5.69 17.69
N LYS A 152 10.18 -6.18 18.52
CA LYS A 152 10.49 -7.62 18.61
C LYS A 152 9.30 -8.45 19.10
N ASN A 153 8.51 -7.94 20.03
CA ASN A 153 7.28 -8.60 20.50
C ASN A 153 6.20 -8.58 19.43
N GLU A 154 6.06 -7.47 18.71
CA GLU A 154 5.15 -7.36 17.58
C GLU A 154 5.49 -8.37 16.48
N ARG A 155 6.77 -8.51 16.11
CA ARG A 155 7.22 -9.54 15.18
C ARG A 155 6.78 -10.94 15.63
N ARG A 156 6.97 -11.27 16.91
CA ARG A 156 6.51 -12.57 17.44
C ARG A 156 5.00 -12.73 17.31
N GLN A 157 4.21 -11.71 17.63
CA GLN A 157 2.76 -11.78 17.62
C GLN A 157 2.19 -11.78 16.20
N SER A 158 2.72 -10.94 15.30
CA SER A 158 2.15 -10.72 13.97
C SER A 158 2.67 -11.71 12.93
N TYR A 159 3.84 -12.32 13.14
CA TYR A 159 4.46 -13.25 12.19
C TYR A 159 4.70 -14.63 12.81
N GLU A 160 5.50 -14.76 13.87
CA GLU A 160 5.98 -16.07 14.36
C GLU A 160 4.87 -16.88 15.06
N ASN A 161 3.96 -16.22 15.77
CA ASN A 161 2.84 -16.87 16.50
C ASN A 161 1.50 -16.81 15.76
N ARG A 162 1.42 -16.06 14.67
CA ARG A 162 0.19 -15.94 13.89
C ARG A 162 0.10 -17.10 12.87
N PRO A 163 -1.03 -17.81 12.77
CA PRO A 163 -1.24 -18.78 11.71
C PRO A 163 -0.93 -18.20 10.32
N TYR A 164 -0.12 -18.88 9.54
CA TYR A 164 0.41 -18.46 8.23
C TYR A 164 1.27 -17.18 8.25
N GLY A 165 1.65 -16.68 9.42
CA GLY A 165 2.33 -15.40 9.55
C GLY A 165 3.71 -15.35 8.88
N MET A 166 4.43 -16.47 8.88
CA MET A 166 5.76 -16.58 8.26
C MET A 166 5.76 -16.56 6.73
N ALA A 167 4.60 -16.80 6.09
CA ALA A 167 4.53 -16.94 4.64
C ALA A 167 5.07 -15.72 3.87
N SER A 168 4.71 -14.50 4.30
CA SER A 168 5.17 -13.27 3.64
C SER A 168 6.69 -13.07 3.73
N LEU A 169 7.30 -13.47 4.84
CA LEU A 169 8.75 -13.40 5.04
C LEU A 169 9.46 -14.39 4.11
N ILE A 170 9.00 -15.65 4.11
CA ILE A 170 9.56 -16.74 3.28
C ILE A 170 9.44 -16.36 1.79
N ILE A 171 8.29 -15.85 1.35
CA ILE A 171 8.08 -15.43 -0.04
C ILE A 171 9.05 -14.31 -0.41
N ARG A 172 9.18 -13.26 0.41
CA ARG A 172 10.04 -12.11 0.15
C ARG A 172 11.51 -12.51 0.01
N GLU A 173 12.02 -13.32 0.93
CA GLU A 173 13.39 -13.84 0.89
C GLU A 173 13.69 -14.69 -0.36
N ASN A 174 12.67 -15.30 -0.94
CA ASN A 174 12.81 -16.12 -2.14
C ASN A 174 12.49 -15.38 -3.44
N MET A 175 11.75 -14.29 -3.37
CA MET A 175 11.49 -13.41 -4.50
C MET A 175 12.70 -12.53 -4.82
N TYR A 176 13.33 -11.96 -3.81
CA TYR A 176 14.39 -10.97 -3.99
C TYR A 176 15.76 -11.52 -3.59
N PRO A 177 16.83 -11.20 -4.32
CA PRO A 177 18.18 -11.56 -3.92
C PRO A 177 18.62 -10.78 -2.66
N PRO A 178 19.59 -11.28 -1.87
CA PRO A 178 19.98 -10.69 -0.59
C PRO A 178 20.44 -9.22 -0.63
N GLU A 179 20.94 -8.75 -1.77
CA GLU A 179 21.33 -7.36 -1.98
C GLU A 179 20.19 -6.43 -2.37
N HIS A 180 19.01 -6.98 -2.69
CA HIS A 180 17.86 -6.18 -3.11
C HIS A 180 17.19 -5.50 -1.90
N PRO A 181 16.84 -4.20 -1.97
CA PRO A 181 16.19 -3.47 -0.87
C PRO A 181 14.88 -4.09 -0.35
N TYR A 182 14.21 -4.90 -1.17
CA TYR A 182 12.98 -5.58 -0.78
C TYR A 182 13.18 -7.03 -0.29
N HIS A 183 14.42 -7.49 -0.12
CA HIS A 183 14.70 -8.84 0.37
C HIS A 183 14.21 -9.05 1.82
N TRP A 184 14.45 -8.08 2.69
CA TRP A 184 14.04 -8.16 4.09
C TRP A 184 12.65 -7.55 4.35
N PRO A 185 11.94 -8.06 5.35
CA PRO A 185 10.63 -7.51 5.73
C PRO A 185 10.76 -6.18 6.47
N THR A 186 9.73 -5.35 6.39
CA THR A 186 9.69 -4.06 7.08
C THR A 186 9.83 -4.18 8.60
N ILE A 187 9.32 -5.28 9.18
CA ILE A 187 9.46 -5.56 10.63
C ILE A 187 10.92 -5.88 11.03
N GLY A 188 11.81 -6.18 10.09
CA GLY A 188 13.19 -6.56 10.33
C GLY A 188 13.38 -7.96 10.91
N SER A 189 14.65 -8.35 11.15
CA SER A 189 14.99 -9.61 11.82
C SER A 189 15.14 -9.41 13.34
N GLN A 190 14.96 -10.48 14.13
CA GLN A 190 15.20 -10.45 15.58
C GLN A 190 16.66 -10.16 15.92
N GLU A 191 17.57 -10.66 15.08
CA GLU A 191 19.01 -10.50 15.19
C GLU A 191 19.41 -9.05 14.96
N ASP A 192 18.97 -8.46 13.86
CA ASP A 192 19.30 -7.09 13.48
C ASP A 192 18.75 -6.07 14.48
N LEU A 193 17.48 -6.25 14.88
CA LEU A 193 16.87 -5.43 15.93
C LEU A 193 17.64 -5.54 17.25
N SER A 194 18.13 -6.74 17.62
CA SER A 194 18.93 -6.93 18.83
C SER A 194 20.30 -6.30 18.74
N ALA A 195 20.88 -6.21 17.54
CA ALA A 195 22.19 -5.60 17.28
C ALA A 195 22.12 -4.08 17.13
N ALA A 196 20.91 -3.51 16.91
CA ALA A 196 20.71 -2.08 16.72
C ALA A 196 21.22 -1.26 17.93
N SER A 197 22.14 -0.35 17.68
CA SER A 197 22.66 0.56 18.68
C SER A 197 21.98 1.93 18.65
N TYR A 198 22.04 2.67 19.74
CA TYR A 198 21.61 4.07 19.78
C TYR A 198 22.27 4.92 18.68
N ALA A 199 23.55 4.70 18.40
CA ALA A 199 24.28 5.42 17.35
C ALA A 199 23.71 5.14 15.95
N ASP A 200 23.29 3.91 15.68
CA ASP A 200 22.66 3.55 14.42
C ASP A 200 21.29 4.25 14.25
N VAL A 201 20.56 4.36 15.36
CA VAL A 201 19.27 5.11 15.40
C VAL A 201 19.51 6.59 15.08
N VAL A 202 20.51 7.24 15.71
CA VAL A 202 20.85 8.63 15.44
C VAL A 202 21.29 8.83 13.98
N GLU A 203 22.09 7.91 13.42
CA GLU A 203 22.54 7.96 12.02
C GLU A 203 21.33 7.90 11.06
N PHE A 204 20.42 6.95 11.28
CA PHE A 204 19.24 6.74 10.42
C PHE A 204 18.30 7.95 10.45
N PHE A 205 17.97 8.46 11.64
CA PHE A 205 17.15 9.65 11.78
C PHE A 205 17.76 10.85 11.07
N SER A 206 19.02 11.15 11.41
CA SER A 206 19.73 12.33 10.87
C SER A 206 19.89 12.28 9.34
N THR A 207 19.86 11.07 8.76
CA THR A 207 19.96 10.88 7.31
C THR A 207 18.64 11.08 6.61
N TYR A 208 17.55 10.56 7.16
CA TYR A 208 16.30 10.40 6.42
C TYR A 208 15.12 11.22 6.93
N TYR A 209 15.06 11.54 8.23
CA TYR A 209 13.92 12.24 8.83
C TYR A 209 14.20 13.74 8.90
N SER A 210 14.04 14.39 7.76
CA SER A 210 14.32 15.83 7.63
C SER A 210 13.37 16.48 6.64
N PRO A 211 13.18 17.83 6.72
CA PRO A 211 12.32 18.58 5.81
C PRO A 211 12.58 18.32 4.32
N SER A 212 13.84 18.21 3.91
CA SER A 212 14.19 18.01 2.49
C SER A 212 13.82 16.62 1.95
N ASN A 213 13.53 15.64 2.83
CA ASN A 213 13.08 14.29 2.48
C ASN A 213 11.62 14.05 2.89
N ALA A 214 10.87 15.11 3.19
CA ALA A 214 9.51 15.02 3.68
C ALA A 214 8.53 15.81 2.80
N SER A 215 7.27 15.43 2.86
CA SER A 215 6.13 16.17 2.31
C SER A 215 5.01 16.22 3.34
N LEU A 216 4.53 17.45 3.61
CA LEU A 216 3.43 17.76 4.52
C LEU A 216 2.18 18.06 3.69
N SER A 217 1.11 17.32 3.89
CA SER A 217 -0.20 17.61 3.31
C SER A 217 -1.21 17.93 4.41
N ILE A 218 -1.90 19.06 4.28
CA ILE A 218 -2.94 19.50 5.21
C ILE A 218 -4.23 19.64 4.41
N ALA A 219 -5.26 18.91 4.80
CA ALA A 219 -6.54 18.91 4.10
C ALA A 219 -7.70 19.09 5.07
N GLY A 220 -8.69 19.88 4.73
CA GLY A 220 -9.90 20.06 5.51
C GLY A 220 -10.31 21.51 5.73
N ASP A 221 -10.94 21.78 6.86
CA ASP A 221 -11.48 23.09 7.23
C ASP A 221 -10.36 24.05 7.63
N ILE A 222 -9.67 24.58 6.63
CA ILE A 222 -8.53 25.48 6.76
C ILE A 222 -8.75 26.74 5.90
N ASP A 223 -8.08 27.83 6.29
CA ASP A 223 -7.76 28.96 5.41
C ASP A 223 -6.31 28.80 4.93
N ILE A 224 -6.09 28.87 3.64
CA ILE A 224 -4.76 28.65 3.03
C ILE A 224 -3.70 29.61 3.59
N ALA A 225 -4.02 30.92 3.70
CA ALA A 225 -3.05 31.92 4.12
C ALA A 225 -2.71 31.80 5.62
N GLU A 226 -3.71 31.55 6.46
CA GLU A 226 -3.53 31.34 7.89
C GLU A 226 -2.75 30.04 8.15
N THR A 227 -3.11 28.95 7.45
CA THR A 227 -2.42 27.67 7.56
C THR A 227 -0.96 27.78 7.10
N TRP A 228 -0.70 28.48 5.98
CA TRP A 228 0.67 28.71 5.53
C TRP A 228 1.51 29.47 6.58
N ALA A 229 0.94 30.50 7.21
CA ALA A 229 1.65 31.23 8.27
C ALA A 229 1.96 30.33 9.50
N LEU A 230 1.07 29.39 9.83
CA LEU A 230 1.35 28.39 10.87
C LEU A 230 2.44 27.40 10.47
N VAL A 231 2.44 26.95 9.21
CA VAL A 231 3.51 26.09 8.69
C VAL A 231 4.86 26.81 8.70
N GLU A 232 4.92 28.06 8.25
CA GLU A 232 6.15 28.86 8.34
C GLU A 232 6.61 29.00 9.80
N LYS A 233 5.69 29.29 10.72
CA LYS A 233 5.98 29.45 12.14
C LYS A 233 6.64 28.22 12.76
N TRP A 234 6.14 27.03 12.46
CA TRP A 234 6.55 25.82 13.13
C TRP A 234 7.67 25.04 12.40
N PHE A 235 7.73 25.09 11.07
CA PHE A 235 8.64 24.26 10.29
C PHE A 235 9.82 25.02 9.68
N ALA A 236 9.78 26.36 9.58
CA ALA A 236 10.81 27.09 8.84
C ALA A 236 12.22 26.99 9.47
N ASP A 237 12.30 26.91 10.78
CA ASP A 237 13.57 26.84 11.53
C ASP A 237 14.09 25.40 11.68
N VAL A 238 13.32 24.37 11.26
CA VAL A 238 13.78 22.98 11.27
C VAL A 238 14.90 22.82 10.23
N PRO A 239 16.08 22.27 10.60
CA PRO A 239 17.20 22.09 9.66
C PRO A 239 16.82 21.24 8.45
N ALA A 240 17.28 21.64 7.27
CA ALA A 240 16.97 20.97 5.99
C ALA A 240 17.34 19.48 5.95
N GLY A 241 18.35 19.10 6.71
CA GLY A 241 18.95 17.76 6.62
C GLY A 241 19.84 17.55 5.39
N PRO A 242 20.48 16.39 5.26
CA PRO A 242 21.30 16.05 4.11
C PRO A 242 20.44 15.72 2.88
N ALA A 243 21.03 15.82 1.69
CA ALA A 243 20.42 15.30 0.48
C ALA A 243 20.38 13.76 0.54
N VAL A 244 19.20 13.18 0.40
CA VAL A 244 19.03 11.72 0.35
C VAL A 244 19.24 11.25 -1.09
N PRO A 245 20.19 10.32 -1.35
CA PRO A 245 20.37 9.77 -2.69
C PRO A 245 19.14 8.93 -3.10
N PRO A 246 18.85 8.80 -4.41
CA PRO A 246 17.82 7.89 -4.88
C PRO A 246 18.12 6.45 -4.42
N ALA A 247 17.08 5.63 -4.31
CA ALA A 247 17.25 4.21 -4.01
C ALA A 247 17.98 3.50 -5.16
N ASP A 248 18.79 2.50 -4.82
CA ASP A 248 19.44 1.66 -5.82
C ASP A 248 18.38 0.81 -6.54
N ALA A 249 18.19 1.06 -7.83
CA ALA A 249 17.28 0.29 -8.67
C ALA A 249 17.95 -1.04 -9.06
N ILE A 250 17.79 -2.06 -8.22
CA ILE A 250 18.16 -3.45 -8.56
C ILE A 250 16.93 -4.11 -9.16
N VAL A 251 17.06 -4.62 -10.39
CA VAL A 251 15.98 -5.35 -11.03
C VAL A 251 16.06 -6.82 -10.64
N ALA A 252 15.07 -7.31 -9.91
CA ALA A 252 14.98 -8.70 -9.51
C ALA A 252 14.12 -9.51 -10.51
N TYR A 253 14.63 -10.67 -10.91
CA TYR A 253 13.90 -11.65 -11.73
C TYR A 253 14.10 -13.04 -11.18
N LEU A 254 13.02 -13.82 -11.17
CA LEU A 254 13.12 -15.26 -11.02
C LEU A 254 13.33 -15.87 -12.41
N THR A 255 14.34 -16.73 -12.53
CA THR A 255 14.68 -17.47 -13.77
C THR A 255 14.26 -18.93 -13.70
N GLU A 256 13.75 -19.36 -12.55
CA GLU A 256 13.24 -20.70 -12.29
C GLU A 256 12.13 -20.64 -11.25
N GLU A 257 11.21 -21.59 -11.28
CA GLU A 257 10.21 -21.78 -10.25
C GLU A 257 10.88 -22.24 -8.96
N LYS A 258 10.54 -21.60 -7.84
CA LYS A 258 10.94 -22.04 -6.49
C LYS A 258 9.75 -22.64 -5.75
N ARG A 259 9.87 -23.91 -5.34
CA ARG A 259 8.85 -24.63 -4.55
C ARG A 259 9.33 -24.79 -3.12
N LEU A 260 8.47 -24.37 -2.19
CA LEU A 260 8.78 -24.33 -0.76
C LEU A 260 7.64 -24.93 0.03
N VAL A 261 7.99 -25.64 1.09
CA VAL A 261 7.04 -26.19 2.07
C VAL A 261 7.38 -25.65 3.44
N HIS A 262 6.39 -25.14 4.14
CA HIS A 262 6.50 -24.66 5.51
C HIS A 262 5.42 -25.33 6.37
N GLU A 263 5.85 -26.01 7.42
CA GLU A 263 4.94 -26.59 8.42
C GLU A 263 4.61 -25.53 9.45
N ASP A 264 3.32 -25.35 9.75
CA ASP A 264 2.84 -24.32 10.69
C ASP A 264 1.71 -24.88 11.56
N ARG A 265 1.48 -24.25 12.69
CA ARG A 265 0.39 -24.57 13.62
C ARG A 265 -0.97 -24.10 13.08
N VAL A 266 -1.36 -24.65 11.97
CA VAL A 266 -2.60 -24.35 11.24
C VAL A 266 -3.47 -25.60 11.11
N SER A 267 -4.76 -25.40 10.86
CA SER A 267 -5.70 -26.52 10.68
C SER A 267 -5.93 -26.89 9.23
N LEU A 268 -5.64 -25.99 8.30
CA LEU A 268 -5.87 -26.17 6.86
C LEU A 268 -4.63 -25.78 6.08
N PRO A 269 -4.30 -26.47 4.99
CA PRO A 269 -3.20 -26.09 4.14
C PRO A 269 -3.56 -24.85 3.31
N ARG A 270 -2.55 -24.01 3.02
CA ARG A 270 -2.69 -22.81 2.21
C ARG A 270 -1.58 -22.70 1.19
N LEU A 271 -1.99 -22.43 -0.05
CA LEU A 271 -1.11 -22.21 -1.18
C LEU A 271 -0.90 -20.73 -1.40
N TYR A 272 0.36 -20.36 -1.66
CA TYR A 272 0.76 -19.05 -2.13
C TYR A 272 1.52 -19.21 -3.43
N MET A 273 1.13 -18.45 -4.46
CA MET A 273 1.85 -18.36 -5.72
C MET A 273 2.21 -16.89 -5.94
N SER A 274 3.48 -16.56 -6.14
CA SER A 274 3.95 -15.19 -6.19
C SER A 274 4.89 -14.95 -7.36
N TRP A 275 4.69 -13.83 -8.06
CA TRP A 275 5.48 -13.38 -9.22
C TRP A 275 5.98 -11.96 -8.99
N HIS A 276 7.09 -11.60 -9.62
CA HIS A 276 7.43 -10.20 -9.78
C HIS A 276 6.43 -9.48 -10.68
N SER A 277 6.21 -8.20 -10.41
CA SER A 277 5.38 -7.34 -11.23
C SER A 277 6.01 -5.94 -11.35
N PRO A 278 5.56 -5.09 -12.29
CA PRO A 278 6.19 -3.80 -12.56
C PRO A 278 6.03 -2.83 -11.39
N ALA A 279 6.94 -1.85 -11.31
CA ALA A 279 6.91 -0.79 -10.32
C ALA A 279 5.64 0.09 -10.43
N TYR A 280 5.33 0.85 -9.39
CA TYR A 280 4.23 1.83 -9.36
C TYR A 280 4.16 2.67 -10.63
N PHE A 281 2.96 2.87 -11.15
CA PHE A 281 2.64 3.77 -12.26
C PHE A 281 3.35 3.48 -13.59
N THR A 282 4.04 2.34 -13.70
CA THR A 282 4.66 1.89 -14.96
C THR A 282 3.72 0.98 -15.76
N PRO A 283 3.96 0.76 -17.07
CA PRO A 283 3.15 -0.15 -17.87
C PRO A 283 3.10 -1.56 -17.29
N GLY A 284 1.91 -2.13 -17.18
CA GLY A 284 1.65 -3.43 -16.56
C GLY A 284 1.13 -3.32 -15.10
N ASP A 285 1.34 -2.19 -14.42
CA ASP A 285 0.91 -2.00 -13.03
C ASP A 285 -0.63 -1.99 -12.92
N ALA A 286 -1.32 -1.15 -13.67
CA ALA A 286 -2.79 -1.10 -13.66
C ALA A 286 -3.42 -2.38 -14.24
N GLU A 287 -2.80 -2.96 -15.25
CA GLU A 287 -3.23 -4.19 -15.90
C GLU A 287 -3.25 -5.37 -14.93
N LEU A 288 -2.22 -5.48 -14.06
CA LEU A 288 -2.14 -6.54 -13.07
C LEU A 288 -3.10 -6.34 -11.90
N ASP A 289 -3.38 -5.11 -11.49
CA ASP A 289 -4.46 -4.84 -10.53
C ASP A 289 -5.81 -5.36 -11.07
N VAL A 290 -6.14 -5.01 -12.33
CA VAL A 290 -7.37 -5.48 -12.98
C VAL A 290 -7.36 -7.00 -13.15
N LEU A 291 -6.23 -7.60 -13.51
CA LEU A 291 -6.08 -9.06 -13.61
C LEU A 291 -6.35 -9.75 -12.27
N GLY A 292 -5.84 -9.22 -11.16
CA GLY A 292 -6.09 -9.72 -9.81
C GLY A 292 -7.58 -9.77 -9.50
N ASP A 293 -8.30 -8.70 -9.81
CA ASP A 293 -9.74 -8.60 -9.59
C ASP A 293 -10.59 -9.45 -10.56
N VAL A 294 -10.14 -9.65 -11.79
CA VAL A 294 -10.76 -10.61 -12.71
C VAL A 294 -10.60 -12.02 -12.17
N LEU A 295 -9.41 -12.37 -11.67
CA LEU A 295 -9.11 -13.70 -11.12
C LEU A 295 -9.84 -13.97 -9.81
N ALA A 296 -9.78 -13.04 -8.83
CA ALA A 296 -10.27 -13.30 -7.48
C ALA A 296 -11.03 -12.13 -6.82
N GLY A 297 -11.34 -11.05 -7.53
CA GLY A 297 -12.09 -9.90 -7.01
C GLY A 297 -13.60 -10.20 -6.85
N GLY A 298 -13.98 -10.63 -5.65
CA GLY A 298 -15.37 -10.91 -5.28
C GLY A 298 -15.93 -12.25 -5.76
N LYS A 299 -17.21 -12.48 -5.45
CA LYS A 299 -17.85 -13.80 -5.62
C LYS A 299 -18.10 -14.21 -7.08
N THR A 300 -18.02 -13.31 -8.02
CA THR A 300 -18.24 -13.56 -9.45
C THR A 300 -16.93 -13.71 -10.24
N SER A 301 -15.79 -13.62 -9.56
CA SER A 301 -14.47 -13.80 -10.16
C SER A 301 -14.19 -15.26 -10.49
N ARG A 302 -13.26 -15.50 -11.42
CA ARG A 302 -13.00 -16.84 -11.98
C ARG A 302 -12.60 -17.87 -10.93
N LEU A 303 -11.57 -17.57 -10.14
CA LEU A 303 -11.06 -18.48 -9.13
C LEU A 303 -12.07 -18.71 -8.00
N TYR A 304 -12.81 -17.67 -7.58
CA TYR A 304 -13.85 -17.86 -6.56
C TYR A 304 -14.94 -18.80 -7.05
N GLN A 305 -15.43 -18.62 -8.29
CA GLN A 305 -16.43 -19.50 -8.87
C GLN A 305 -15.94 -20.96 -8.95
N ARG A 306 -14.73 -21.17 -9.47
CA ARG A 306 -14.18 -22.52 -9.65
C ARG A 306 -13.84 -23.19 -8.33
N LEU A 307 -13.04 -22.55 -7.48
CA LEU A 307 -12.49 -23.18 -6.28
C LEU A 307 -13.48 -23.24 -5.12
N VAL A 308 -14.27 -22.15 -4.92
CA VAL A 308 -15.10 -21.98 -3.72
C VAL A 308 -16.54 -22.43 -3.96
N TYR A 309 -17.11 -22.09 -5.13
CA TYR A 309 -18.51 -22.33 -5.41
C TYR A 309 -18.76 -23.65 -6.14
N GLU A 310 -18.09 -23.91 -7.28
CA GLU A 310 -18.33 -25.10 -8.11
C GLU A 310 -17.68 -26.34 -7.54
N LEU A 311 -16.35 -26.36 -7.39
CA LEU A 311 -15.58 -27.51 -6.93
C LEU A 311 -15.60 -27.66 -5.41
N GLN A 312 -15.80 -26.58 -4.68
CA GLN A 312 -15.84 -26.54 -3.22
C GLN A 312 -14.56 -27.09 -2.54
N ILE A 313 -13.42 -26.99 -3.21
CA ILE A 313 -12.11 -27.46 -2.70
C ILE A 313 -11.36 -26.38 -1.92
N ALA A 314 -11.68 -25.09 -2.10
CA ALA A 314 -11.11 -24.00 -1.32
C ALA A 314 -12.13 -23.35 -0.38
N GLN A 315 -11.64 -22.88 0.77
CA GLN A 315 -12.40 -22.07 1.72
C GLN A 315 -12.49 -20.61 1.24
N ASN A 316 -11.39 -20.09 0.72
CA ASN A 316 -11.26 -18.76 0.14
C ASN A 316 -10.13 -18.74 -0.89
N VAL A 317 -10.17 -17.73 -1.72
CA VAL A 317 -9.11 -17.39 -2.67
C VAL A 317 -9.03 -15.86 -2.81
N SER A 318 -7.84 -15.34 -2.97
CA SER A 318 -7.57 -13.94 -3.30
C SER A 318 -6.44 -13.83 -4.32
N ALA A 319 -6.47 -12.79 -5.13
CA ALA A 319 -5.36 -12.38 -5.99
C ALA A 319 -5.18 -10.87 -5.84
N TYR A 320 -3.94 -10.42 -5.80
CA TYR A 320 -3.61 -9.02 -5.58
C TYR A 320 -2.22 -8.69 -6.10
N GLN A 321 -2.01 -7.40 -6.39
CA GLN A 321 -0.70 -6.83 -6.59
C GLN A 321 -0.33 -5.95 -5.40
N GLY A 322 0.90 -6.08 -4.92
CA GLY A 322 1.50 -5.18 -3.95
C GLY A 322 2.54 -4.32 -4.67
N SER A 323 2.13 -3.12 -5.10
CA SER A 323 2.98 -2.23 -5.87
C SER A 323 4.01 -1.51 -4.99
N GLY A 324 5.21 -1.29 -5.53
CA GLY A 324 6.32 -0.60 -4.88
C GLY A 324 7.17 0.20 -5.88
N GLU A 325 8.02 1.08 -5.35
CA GLU A 325 8.83 2.01 -6.14
C GLU A 325 9.90 1.29 -6.98
N LEU A 326 10.54 0.26 -6.43
CA LEU A 326 11.63 -0.49 -7.07
C LEU A 326 11.19 -1.77 -7.77
N GLY A 327 9.90 -2.05 -7.78
CA GLY A 327 9.28 -3.25 -8.30
C GLY A 327 8.17 -3.72 -7.40
N SER A 328 7.33 -4.60 -7.90
CA SER A 328 6.12 -5.04 -7.22
C SER A 328 6.04 -6.56 -7.16
N GLY A 329 5.03 -7.08 -6.47
CA GLY A 329 4.74 -8.50 -6.41
C GLY A 329 3.26 -8.78 -6.69
N PHE A 330 2.98 -9.70 -7.61
CA PHE A 330 1.64 -10.25 -7.82
C PHE A 330 1.49 -11.55 -7.06
N GLY A 331 0.39 -11.73 -6.32
CA GLY A 331 0.17 -12.92 -5.49
C GLY A 331 -1.21 -13.53 -5.69
N ILE A 332 -1.27 -14.85 -5.66
CA ILE A 332 -2.52 -15.63 -5.52
C ILE A 332 -2.39 -16.45 -4.25
N VAL A 333 -3.41 -16.39 -3.40
CA VAL A 333 -3.47 -17.13 -2.12
C VAL A 333 -4.77 -17.89 -2.04
N ALA A 334 -4.69 -19.21 -1.79
CA ALA A 334 -5.86 -20.06 -1.64
C ALA A 334 -5.74 -20.99 -0.41
N THR A 335 -6.78 -21.03 0.42
CA THR A 335 -6.85 -21.94 1.58
C THR A 335 -7.73 -23.11 1.22
N ALA A 336 -7.21 -24.35 1.31
CA ALA A 336 -7.96 -25.54 1.03
C ALA A 336 -9.09 -25.76 2.05
N ARG A 337 -10.13 -26.47 1.66
CA ARG A 337 -11.09 -27.06 2.60
C ARG A 337 -10.53 -28.34 3.20
N ALA A 338 -11.08 -28.75 4.33
CA ALA A 338 -10.71 -30.01 4.95
C ALA A 338 -10.94 -31.20 3.99
N GLY A 339 -9.94 -32.05 3.86
CA GLY A 339 -9.95 -33.24 2.98
C GLY A 339 -9.45 -32.98 1.56
N HIS A 340 -8.92 -31.78 1.28
CA HIS A 340 -8.32 -31.38 0.00
C HIS A 340 -6.86 -30.99 0.20
N ASP A 341 -6.02 -31.28 -0.78
CA ASP A 341 -4.59 -30.92 -0.81
C ASP A 341 -4.33 -29.66 -1.68
N LEU A 342 -3.08 -29.21 -1.70
CA LEU A 342 -2.71 -28.02 -2.44
C LEU A 342 -2.44 -28.29 -3.93
N ASP A 343 -2.20 -29.54 -4.35
CA ASP A 343 -2.11 -29.92 -5.77
C ASP A 343 -3.42 -29.67 -6.50
N GLU A 344 -4.56 -30.00 -5.86
CA GLU A 344 -5.89 -29.73 -6.42
C GLU A 344 -6.11 -28.23 -6.65
N LEU A 345 -5.70 -27.40 -5.67
CA LEU A 345 -5.85 -25.94 -5.76
C LEU A 345 -4.94 -25.37 -6.84
N GLU A 346 -3.65 -25.73 -6.83
CA GLU A 346 -2.68 -25.23 -7.80
C GLU A 346 -3.09 -25.55 -9.23
N ARG A 347 -3.53 -26.79 -9.49
CA ARG A 347 -4.00 -27.20 -10.81
C ARG A 347 -5.14 -26.30 -11.33
N VAL A 348 -6.15 -26.02 -10.49
CA VAL A 348 -7.29 -25.19 -10.90
C VAL A 348 -6.86 -23.73 -11.08
N ILE A 349 -5.97 -23.20 -10.24
CA ILE A 349 -5.41 -21.86 -10.40
C ILE A 349 -4.64 -21.78 -11.72
N GLN A 350 -3.79 -22.75 -12.01
CA GLN A 350 -3.03 -22.81 -13.26
C GLN A 350 -3.95 -22.89 -14.48
N GLU A 351 -5.00 -23.71 -14.44
CA GLU A 351 -6.01 -23.80 -15.51
C GLU A 351 -6.64 -22.43 -15.82
N GLU A 352 -6.95 -21.61 -14.83
CA GLU A 352 -7.54 -20.28 -15.04
C GLU A 352 -6.49 -19.26 -15.53
N ILE A 353 -5.25 -19.34 -15.04
CA ILE A 353 -4.13 -18.52 -15.58
C ILE A 353 -3.90 -18.88 -17.08
N ASP A 354 -3.83 -20.15 -17.42
CA ASP A 354 -3.63 -20.61 -18.81
C ASP A 354 -4.79 -20.21 -19.70
N ARG A 355 -6.01 -20.23 -19.18
CA ARG A 355 -7.19 -19.78 -19.91
C ARG A 355 -7.12 -18.28 -20.23
N ILE A 356 -6.72 -17.41 -19.27
CA ILE A 356 -6.54 -15.97 -19.55
C ILE A 356 -5.38 -15.74 -20.54
N LYS A 357 -4.28 -16.50 -20.41
CA LYS A 357 -3.17 -16.43 -21.39
C LYS A 357 -3.59 -16.84 -22.80
N ALA A 358 -4.49 -17.81 -22.93
CA ALA A 358 -4.99 -18.31 -24.22
C ALA A 358 -6.07 -17.43 -24.82
N GLU A 359 -7.02 -16.96 -24.00
CA GLU A 359 -8.16 -16.16 -24.42
C GLU A 359 -8.34 -14.96 -23.45
N PRO A 360 -8.51 -13.73 -23.96
CA PRO A 360 -8.71 -12.57 -23.11
C PRO A 360 -9.96 -12.74 -22.23
N PRO A 361 -10.03 -12.06 -21.06
CA PRO A 361 -11.26 -11.98 -20.30
C PRO A 361 -12.37 -11.31 -21.14
N SER A 362 -13.63 -11.57 -20.83
CA SER A 362 -14.73 -10.91 -21.53
C SER A 362 -14.80 -9.42 -21.15
N ASP A 363 -15.35 -8.60 -22.05
CA ASP A 363 -15.65 -7.17 -21.79
C ASP A 363 -16.42 -6.99 -20.47
N ARG A 364 -17.35 -7.90 -20.16
CA ARG A 364 -18.16 -7.84 -18.96
C ARG A 364 -17.32 -8.04 -17.68
N GLU A 365 -16.33 -8.93 -17.70
CA GLU A 365 -15.44 -9.15 -16.57
C GLU A 365 -14.59 -7.91 -16.32
N VAL A 366 -13.96 -7.37 -17.36
CA VAL A 366 -13.13 -6.16 -17.27
C VAL A 366 -13.96 -4.97 -16.83
N GLN A 367 -15.11 -4.70 -17.49
CA GLN A 367 -15.97 -3.57 -17.15
C GLN A 367 -16.49 -3.64 -15.69
N ARG A 368 -16.79 -4.84 -15.19
CA ARG A 368 -17.15 -5.02 -13.77
C ARG A 368 -16.06 -4.52 -12.85
N VAL A 369 -14.80 -4.90 -13.12
CA VAL A 369 -13.66 -4.49 -12.31
C VAL A 369 -13.41 -3.00 -12.42
N LEU A 370 -13.41 -2.45 -13.63
CA LEU A 370 -13.22 -1.01 -13.86
C LEU A 370 -14.27 -0.16 -13.11
N ASN A 371 -15.54 -0.56 -13.15
CA ASN A 371 -16.60 0.13 -12.42
C ASN A 371 -16.40 0.06 -10.89
N GLN A 372 -15.88 -1.05 -10.38
CA GLN A 372 -15.59 -1.20 -8.94
C GLN A 372 -14.37 -0.35 -8.52
N LEU A 373 -13.33 -0.31 -9.35
CA LEU A 373 -12.15 0.52 -9.13
C LEU A 373 -12.51 2.01 -9.15
N GLU A 374 -13.28 2.45 -10.16
CA GLU A 374 -13.76 3.83 -10.23
C GLU A 374 -14.57 4.21 -8.98
N ALA A 375 -15.54 3.39 -8.60
CA ALA A 375 -16.34 3.63 -7.39
C ALA A 375 -15.46 3.69 -6.13
N SER A 376 -14.49 2.80 -5.97
CA SER A 376 -13.57 2.80 -4.83
C SER A 376 -12.65 4.03 -4.82
N ARG A 377 -12.18 4.48 -6.00
CA ARG A 377 -11.37 5.71 -6.12
C ARG A 377 -12.18 6.95 -5.70
N LEU A 378 -13.45 7.04 -6.12
CA LEU A 378 -14.34 8.14 -5.76
C LEU A 378 -14.67 8.12 -4.27
N ASP A 379 -15.04 6.97 -3.70
CA ASP A 379 -15.31 6.80 -2.27
C ASP A 379 -14.12 7.24 -1.40
N GLY A 380 -12.91 6.91 -1.82
CA GLY A 380 -11.69 7.38 -1.14
C GLY A 380 -11.52 8.90 -1.12
N LEU A 381 -12.10 9.63 -2.08
CA LEU A 381 -12.06 11.10 -2.12
C LEU A 381 -13.13 11.77 -1.25
N GLU A 382 -14.09 11.03 -0.70
CA GLU A 382 -15.03 11.56 0.29
C GLU A 382 -14.36 11.76 1.65
N ARG A 383 -13.28 11.02 1.94
CA ARG A 383 -12.53 11.12 3.21
C ARG A 383 -11.41 12.14 3.10
N ILE A 384 -11.33 13.04 4.08
CA ILE A 384 -10.25 14.03 4.18
C ILE A 384 -8.99 13.37 4.70
N GLY A 385 -9.08 12.59 5.77
CA GLY A 385 -7.95 12.05 6.53
C GLY A 385 -7.85 10.54 6.58
N GLY A 386 -6.97 10.07 7.46
CA GLY A 386 -6.59 8.67 7.59
C GLY A 386 -5.82 8.14 6.39
N PHE A 387 -5.46 6.86 6.43
CA PHE A 387 -4.83 6.19 5.28
C PHE A 387 -5.78 6.15 4.09
N GLY A 388 -5.32 6.62 2.94
CA GLY A 388 -6.07 6.69 1.68
C GLY A 388 -7.09 7.83 1.60
N GLY A 389 -7.13 8.76 2.56
CA GLY A 389 -7.87 10.03 2.47
C GLY A 389 -7.18 11.05 1.57
N LYS A 390 -7.81 12.22 1.36
CA LYS A 390 -7.28 13.26 0.46
C LYS A 390 -5.86 13.70 0.83
N ALA A 391 -5.59 13.98 2.12
CA ALA A 391 -4.26 14.40 2.58
C ALA A 391 -3.19 13.34 2.26
N ASP A 392 -3.46 12.09 2.58
CA ASP A 392 -2.56 10.96 2.31
C ASP A 392 -2.31 10.75 0.81
N ARG A 393 -3.36 10.80 -0.01
CA ARG A 393 -3.26 10.62 -1.47
C ARG A 393 -2.50 11.75 -2.17
N LEU A 394 -2.72 13.01 -1.76
CA LEU A 394 -1.97 14.15 -2.29
C LEU A 394 -0.47 13.99 -2.04
N ASN A 395 -0.09 13.56 -0.82
CA ASN A 395 1.30 13.25 -0.49
C ASN A 395 1.84 12.05 -1.27
N ALA A 396 1.10 10.94 -1.33
CA ALA A 396 1.52 9.75 -2.06
C ALA A 396 1.76 10.03 -3.54
N PHE A 397 0.83 10.70 -4.20
CA PHE A 397 1.01 11.08 -5.60
C PHE A 397 2.20 12.03 -5.80
N TYR A 398 2.36 13.02 -4.91
CA TYR A 398 3.52 13.90 -5.01
C TYR A 398 4.84 13.15 -4.87
N ILE A 399 4.97 12.28 -3.88
CA ILE A 399 6.21 11.53 -3.62
C ILE A 399 6.59 10.63 -4.80
N TYR A 400 5.62 9.90 -5.36
CA TYR A 400 5.91 8.90 -6.40
C TYR A 400 5.86 9.45 -7.83
N THR A 401 5.12 10.54 -8.08
CA THR A 401 4.96 11.10 -9.45
C THR A 401 5.42 12.54 -9.61
N GLY A 402 5.68 13.24 -8.51
CA GLY A 402 5.96 14.67 -8.49
C GLY A 402 4.72 15.56 -8.70
N ASN A 403 3.53 14.97 -8.88
CA ASN A 403 2.26 15.66 -9.13
C ASN A 403 1.21 15.31 -8.07
N PRO A 404 0.85 16.19 -7.14
CA PRO A 404 -0.20 15.92 -6.15
C PRO A 404 -1.57 15.61 -6.78
N ASP A 405 -1.90 16.24 -7.92
CA ASP A 405 -3.17 16.04 -8.66
C ASP A 405 -3.04 14.94 -9.73
N TYR A 406 -2.50 13.78 -9.36
CA TYR A 406 -2.40 12.64 -10.27
C TYR A 406 -3.67 11.79 -10.34
N PHE A 407 -4.78 12.23 -9.74
CA PHE A 407 -6.03 11.48 -9.62
C PHE A 407 -6.65 11.07 -10.96
N ASN A 408 -6.71 12.03 -11.90
CA ASN A 408 -7.30 11.77 -13.22
C ASN A 408 -6.39 10.92 -14.09
N GLU A 409 -5.10 11.17 -14.05
CA GLU A 409 -4.09 10.40 -14.75
C GLU A 409 -4.03 8.95 -14.24
N ASP A 410 -4.11 8.75 -12.91
CA ASP A 410 -4.20 7.42 -12.31
C ASP A 410 -5.47 6.69 -12.75
N LEU A 411 -6.63 7.35 -12.64
CA LEU A 411 -7.90 6.76 -13.09
C LEU A 411 -7.87 6.43 -14.59
N ALA A 412 -7.30 7.30 -15.41
CA ALA A 412 -7.22 7.11 -16.86
C ALA A 412 -6.40 5.88 -17.26
N ARG A 413 -5.35 5.52 -16.50
CA ARG A 413 -4.57 4.29 -16.73
C ARG A 413 -5.45 3.04 -16.67
N TYR A 414 -6.38 3.00 -15.73
CA TYR A 414 -7.33 1.89 -15.58
C TYR A 414 -8.43 1.94 -16.64
N MET A 415 -9.05 3.13 -16.84
CA MET A 415 -10.19 3.27 -17.75
C MET A 415 -9.83 3.06 -19.23
N ALA A 416 -8.56 3.13 -19.59
CA ALA A 416 -8.07 2.85 -20.93
C ALA A 416 -7.89 1.35 -21.23
N LEU A 417 -7.96 0.48 -20.21
CA LEU A 417 -7.66 -0.95 -20.36
C LEU A 417 -8.79 -1.71 -21.06
N ASP A 418 -8.40 -2.59 -21.95
CA ASP A 418 -9.29 -3.54 -22.62
C ASP A 418 -8.93 -5.01 -22.25
N PRO A 419 -9.73 -5.98 -22.65
CA PRO A 419 -9.45 -7.40 -22.42
C PRO A 419 -8.10 -7.89 -22.97
N ALA A 420 -7.60 -7.31 -24.06
CA ALA A 420 -6.32 -7.73 -24.64
C ALA A 420 -5.13 -7.27 -23.79
N ASP A 421 -5.23 -6.10 -23.13
CA ASP A 421 -4.21 -5.61 -22.21
C ASP A 421 -4.06 -6.55 -21.02
N ILE A 422 -5.17 -7.01 -20.46
CA ILE A 422 -5.19 -7.95 -19.32
C ILE A 422 -4.60 -9.30 -19.71
N GLN A 423 -4.91 -9.78 -20.93
CA GLN A 423 -4.31 -11.01 -21.44
C GLN A 423 -2.79 -10.84 -21.63
N ALA A 424 -2.35 -9.74 -22.21
CA ALA A 424 -0.93 -9.44 -22.42
C ALA A 424 -0.15 -9.35 -21.10
N ALA A 425 -0.76 -8.75 -20.08
CA ALA A 425 -0.19 -8.71 -18.73
C ALA A 425 -0.03 -10.12 -18.15
N ALA A 426 -1.07 -10.97 -18.24
CA ALA A 426 -0.99 -12.35 -17.79
C ALA A 426 0.10 -13.15 -18.52
N GLN A 427 0.24 -12.97 -19.84
CA GLN A 427 1.27 -13.63 -20.66
C GLN A 427 2.69 -13.18 -20.28
N THR A 428 2.86 -11.90 -19.97
CA THR A 428 4.15 -11.30 -19.68
C THR A 428 4.64 -11.62 -18.26
N TRP A 429 3.76 -11.52 -17.28
CA TRP A 429 4.15 -11.50 -15.88
C TRP A 429 3.87 -12.79 -15.12
N LEU A 430 2.81 -13.54 -15.44
CA LEU A 430 2.49 -14.80 -14.75
C LEU A 430 3.22 -15.99 -15.38
N ARG A 431 4.54 -15.93 -15.40
CA ARG A 431 5.38 -16.97 -16.00
C ARG A 431 5.49 -18.18 -15.08
N ASP A 432 5.42 -19.38 -15.65
CA ASP A 432 5.49 -20.62 -14.88
C ASP A 432 6.90 -20.88 -14.34
N ASP A 433 7.93 -20.42 -15.08
CA ASP A 433 9.34 -20.52 -14.71
C ASP A 433 9.87 -19.33 -13.88
N GLY A 434 9.00 -18.40 -13.49
CA GLY A 434 9.39 -17.14 -12.82
C GLY A 434 8.56 -16.84 -11.57
N ARG A 435 8.31 -17.84 -10.71
CA ARG A 435 7.44 -17.69 -9.54
C ARG A 435 7.98 -18.41 -8.31
N VAL A 436 7.47 -18.01 -7.15
CA VAL A 436 7.58 -18.75 -5.90
C VAL A 436 6.24 -19.41 -5.61
N VAL A 437 6.25 -20.72 -5.36
CA VAL A 437 5.12 -21.50 -4.88
C VAL A 437 5.43 -21.96 -3.46
N LEU A 438 4.67 -21.45 -2.47
CA LEU A 438 4.84 -21.80 -1.07
C LEU A 438 3.59 -22.57 -0.59
N SER A 439 3.80 -23.77 -0.13
CA SER A 439 2.81 -24.59 0.58
C SER A 439 2.98 -24.42 2.08
N VAL A 440 2.01 -23.79 2.75
CA VAL A 440 1.94 -23.80 4.22
C VAL A 440 0.97 -24.88 4.65
N VAL A 441 1.48 -25.88 5.38
CA VAL A 441 0.72 -27.10 5.76
C VAL A 441 0.69 -27.28 7.27
N PRO A 442 -0.31 -27.99 7.82
CA PRO A 442 -0.31 -28.35 9.23
C PRO A 442 0.94 -29.17 9.61
N GLU A 443 1.45 -28.99 10.83
CA GLU A 443 2.60 -29.76 11.35
C GLU A 443 2.43 -31.27 11.13
N GLY A 444 3.42 -31.92 10.53
CA GLY A 444 3.44 -33.34 10.24
C GLY A 444 2.59 -33.79 9.05
N GLN A 445 2.06 -32.88 8.23
CA GLN A 445 1.20 -33.20 7.07
C GLN A 445 1.79 -32.65 5.76
N THR A 446 3.06 -32.91 5.51
CA THR A 446 3.76 -32.45 4.31
C THR A 446 3.21 -33.04 3.00
N GLU A 447 2.48 -34.14 3.08
CA GLU A 447 1.78 -34.77 1.95
C GLU A 447 0.64 -33.93 1.37
N LEU A 448 0.18 -32.90 2.11
CA LEU A 448 -0.80 -31.91 1.63
C LEU A 448 -0.18 -30.78 0.79
N ALA A 449 1.15 -30.69 0.76
CA ALA A 449 1.86 -29.68 -0.03
C ALA A 449 1.72 -29.95 -1.52
N SER A 450 1.75 -28.86 -2.32
CA SER A 450 1.80 -29.01 -3.76
C SER A 450 3.24 -29.28 -4.24
N ASP A 451 3.39 -30.34 -5.03
CA ASP A 451 4.64 -30.72 -5.69
C ASP A 451 4.69 -30.30 -7.17
N GLY A 452 3.59 -29.75 -7.71
CA GLY A 452 3.44 -29.34 -9.10
C GLY A 452 3.32 -30.50 -10.07
N ALA A 453 3.30 -31.73 -9.58
CA ALA A 453 2.96 -32.88 -10.42
C ALA A 453 1.47 -32.79 -10.77
N GLY A 454 1.14 -33.00 -12.02
CA GLY A 454 -0.24 -33.14 -12.48
C GLY A 454 -0.96 -34.26 -11.70
N PRO A 455 -2.27 -34.49 -11.94
CA PRO A 455 -3.08 -35.39 -11.13
C PRO A 455 -2.34 -36.70 -10.92
N LYS A 456 -2.13 -37.08 -9.65
CA LYS A 456 -1.63 -38.41 -9.29
C LYS A 456 -2.62 -39.41 -9.90
N THR A 457 -2.19 -40.08 -10.99
CA THR A 457 -2.95 -41.19 -11.54
C THR A 457 -2.86 -42.32 -10.52
N ASP A 458 -4.00 -42.70 -9.95
CA ASP A 458 -4.14 -43.91 -9.11
C ASP A 458 -3.63 -45.17 -9.78
#